data_1363a455ad99d9422db20b95977b4d15
#
_entry.id   1363a455ad99d9422db20b95977b4d15
#
_cell.length_a   1.000
_cell.length_b   1.000
_cell.length_c   1.000
_cell.angle_alpha   90.00
_cell.angle_beta   90.00
_cell.angle_gamma   90.00
#
_symmetry.space_group_name_H-M   'P 1'
#
loop_
_entity.id
_entity.type
_entity.pdbx_description
1 polymer ?
#
loop_
_entity_poly.entity_id
_entity_poly.type
_entity_poly.pdbx_seq_one_letter_code
_entity_poly.pdbx_strand_id
1 'polypeptide(L)' 'MHYKLAEITPKEIMPGYNGRLVHTQNTSLAFWEVEQGAEVPEHSHMNEQIMHVIEGEFEFTLDGNTQVYYPGDIVVIS' A
#
# COMPACT_ATOMS: atom_id res chain seq x y z
N MET A 1 -0.47 -7.14 -22.05
CA MET A 1 -0.51 -5.72 -21.77
C MET A 1 0.72 -5.32 -20.98
N HIS A 2 1.25 -4.14 -21.21
CA HIS A 2 2.55 -3.74 -20.66
C HIS A 2 2.46 -2.34 -20.07
N TYR A 3 2.90 -2.18 -18.82
CA TYR A 3 2.95 -0.89 -18.14
C TYR A 3 4.38 -0.57 -17.73
N LYS A 4 4.75 0.70 -17.84
CA LYS A 4 5.98 1.21 -17.23
C LYS A 4 5.57 2.02 -16.00
N LEU A 5 6.00 1.60 -14.83
CA LEU A 5 5.60 2.21 -13.57
C LEU A 5 5.87 3.72 -13.54
N ALA A 6 7.02 4.13 -14.05
CA ALA A 6 7.41 5.54 -14.07
C ALA A 6 6.49 6.42 -14.94
N GLU A 7 5.74 5.83 -15.85
CA GLU A 7 4.82 6.55 -16.73
C GLU A 7 3.40 6.64 -16.17
N ILE A 8 3.11 5.94 -15.07
CA ILE A 8 1.81 6.02 -14.43
C ILE A 8 1.79 7.23 -13.51
N THR A 9 0.85 8.14 -13.74
CA THR A 9 0.70 9.32 -12.92
C THR A 9 0.16 8.93 -11.54
N PRO A 10 0.86 9.25 -10.45
CA PRO A 10 0.34 8.96 -9.12
C PRO A 10 -0.87 9.84 -8.79
N LYS A 11 -1.79 9.27 -8.02
CA LYS A 11 -2.96 9.99 -7.50
C LYS A 11 -2.94 9.91 -5.98
N GLU A 12 -3.31 11.02 -5.34
CA GLU A 12 -3.52 11.03 -3.91
C GLU A 12 -4.88 10.37 -3.62
N ILE A 13 -4.84 9.15 -3.11
CA ILE A 13 -6.05 8.36 -2.84
C ILE A 13 -6.60 8.68 -1.45
N MET A 14 -5.69 8.88 -0.50
CA MET A 14 -5.99 9.32 0.86
C MET A 14 -4.95 10.36 1.23
N PRO A 15 -5.21 11.22 2.21
CA PRO A 15 -4.21 12.22 2.62
C PRO A 15 -2.85 11.61 2.90
N GLY A 16 -1.83 12.03 2.16
CA GLY A 16 -0.47 11.54 2.27
C GLY A 16 -0.18 10.22 1.58
N TYR A 17 -1.16 9.62 0.90
CA TYR A 17 -1.00 8.35 0.18
C TYR A 17 -1.14 8.57 -1.32
N ASN A 18 -0.01 8.60 -2.01
CA ASN A 18 0.04 8.77 -3.46
C ASN A 18 0.28 7.42 -4.11
N GLY A 19 -0.67 6.97 -4.91
CA GLY A 19 -0.65 5.64 -5.48
C GLY A 19 -0.60 5.62 -6.99
N ARG A 20 0.19 4.71 -7.53
CA ARG A 20 0.16 4.32 -8.93
C ARG A 20 -0.56 2.98 -9.00
N LEU A 21 -1.66 2.95 -9.72
CA LEU A 21 -2.57 1.80 -9.72
C LEU A 21 -2.56 1.07 -11.05
N VAL A 22 -2.50 -0.25 -10.99
CA VAL A 22 -2.65 -1.13 -12.16
C VAL A 22 -3.76 -2.12 -11.85
N HIS A 23 -4.79 -2.11 -12.68
CA HIS A 23 -5.93 -3.01 -12.54
C HIS A 23 -5.93 -4.03 -13.65
N THR A 24 -6.11 -5.30 -13.28
CA THR A 24 -6.33 -6.38 -14.23
C THR A 24 -7.73 -6.93 -14.02
N GLN A 25 -8.09 -7.99 -14.73
CA GLN A 25 -9.41 -8.60 -14.60
C GLN A 25 -9.67 -9.13 -13.17
N ASN A 26 -8.66 -9.71 -12.53
CA ASN A 26 -8.83 -10.36 -11.24
C ASN A 26 -7.95 -9.79 -10.12
N THR A 27 -7.09 -8.83 -10.42
CA THR A 27 -6.08 -8.35 -9.49
C THR A 27 -5.89 -6.85 -9.65
N SER A 28 -5.60 -6.20 -8.55
CA SER A 28 -5.18 -4.80 -8.54
C SER A 28 -3.85 -4.69 -7.82
N LEU A 29 -2.94 -3.93 -8.42
CA LEU A 29 -1.65 -3.60 -7.82
C LEU A 29 -1.64 -2.12 -7.50
N ALA A 30 -1.15 -1.78 -6.32
CA ALA A 30 -0.98 -0.39 -5.92
C ALA A 30 0.46 -0.18 -5.47
N PHE A 31 1.10 0.82 -6.05
CA PHE A 31 2.46 1.22 -5.70
C PHE A 31 2.36 2.56 -4.99
N TRP A 32 2.58 2.54 -3.69
CA TRP A 32 2.34 3.68 -2.83
C TRP A 32 3.61 4.45 -2.50
N GLU A 33 3.51 5.78 -2.54
CA GLU A 33 4.43 6.68 -1.87
C GLU A 33 3.66 7.32 -0.74
N VAL A 34 4.13 7.09 0.49
CA VAL A 34 3.43 7.52 1.70
C VAL A 34 4.21 8.63 2.37
N GLU A 35 3.56 9.76 2.60
CA GLU A 35 4.17 10.87 3.29
C GLU A 35 4.36 10.54 4.77
N GLN A 36 5.44 11.08 5.36
CA GLN A 36 5.70 10.91 6.77
C GLN A 36 4.54 11.43 7.60
N GLY A 37 4.11 10.62 8.57
CA GLY A 37 3.01 10.98 9.46
C GLY A 37 1.61 10.70 8.89
N ALA A 38 1.50 10.21 7.66
CA ALA A 38 0.21 9.85 7.10
C ALA A 38 -0.35 8.61 7.82
N GLU A 39 -1.64 8.63 8.09
CA GLU A 39 -2.33 7.56 8.79
C GLU A 39 -3.26 6.81 7.86
N VAL A 40 -3.37 5.49 8.09
CA VAL A 40 -4.37 4.66 7.41
C VAL A 40 -5.59 4.57 8.32
N PRO A 41 -6.77 5.04 7.87
CA PRO A 41 -7.99 4.82 8.64
C PRO A 41 -8.25 3.33 8.79
N GLU A 42 -8.68 2.92 9.95
CA GLU A 42 -9.07 1.53 10.17
C GLU A 42 -10.25 1.19 9.27
N HIS A 43 -10.13 0.14 8.50
CA HIS A 43 -11.17 -0.32 7.60
C HIS A 43 -11.06 -1.83 7.42
N SER A 44 -12.18 -2.45 7.11
CA SER A 44 -12.21 -3.87 6.81
C SER A 44 -12.13 -4.09 5.31
N HIS A 45 -11.46 -5.17 4.91
CA HIS A 45 -11.33 -5.57 3.53
C HIS A 45 -12.11 -6.85 3.27
N MET A 46 -12.76 -6.92 2.14
CA MET A 46 -13.40 -8.15 1.69
C MET A 46 -12.40 -9.08 1.00
N ASN A 47 -11.32 -8.51 0.51
CA ASN A 47 -10.31 -9.23 -0.27
C ASN A 47 -9.00 -9.29 0.49
N GLU A 48 -8.27 -10.36 0.27
CA GLU A 48 -6.91 -10.51 0.78
C GLU A 48 -6.01 -9.44 0.16
N GLN A 49 -5.16 -8.85 1.00
CA GLN A 49 -4.22 -7.81 0.58
C GLN A 49 -2.81 -8.21 0.98
N ILE A 50 -1.86 -7.95 0.10
CA ILE A 50 -0.44 -8.18 0.39
C ILE A 50 0.26 -6.84 0.35
N MET A 51 0.99 -6.52 1.43
CA MET A 51 1.77 -5.31 1.54
C MET A 51 3.25 -5.67 1.56
N HIS A 52 4.03 -5.03 0.72
CA HIS A 52 5.48 -5.19 0.68
C HIS A 52 6.14 -3.83 0.88
N VAL A 53 6.94 -3.70 1.93
CA VAL A 53 7.70 -2.47 2.19
C VAL A 53 8.98 -2.50 1.37
N ILE A 54 9.13 -1.53 0.48
CA ILE A 54 10.29 -1.42 -0.41
C ILE A 54 11.33 -0.49 0.20
N GLU A 55 10.91 0.62 0.80
CA GLU A 55 11.78 1.66 1.28
C GLU A 55 11.16 2.34 2.50
N GLY A 56 11.99 2.78 3.44
CA GLY A 56 11.56 3.48 4.63
C GLY A 56 10.98 2.56 5.71
N GLU A 57 10.34 3.17 6.69
CA GLU A 57 9.68 2.46 7.78
C GLU A 57 8.18 2.76 7.73
N PHE A 58 7.37 1.73 7.94
CA PHE A 58 5.93 1.87 7.91
C PHE A 58 5.30 1.30 9.17
N GLU A 59 4.64 2.17 9.92
CA GLU A 59 3.90 1.76 11.12
C GLU A 59 2.45 1.45 10.74
N PHE A 60 1.98 0.28 11.13
CA PHE A 60 0.67 -0.20 10.76
C PHE A 60 0.04 -1.00 11.91
N THR A 61 -1.26 -0.79 12.11
CA THR A 61 -2.04 -1.52 13.12
C THR A 61 -2.90 -2.58 12.45
N LEU A 62 -2.68 -3.83 12.82
CA LEU A 62 -3.43 -4.97 12.31
C LEU A 62 -3.96 -5.78 13.49
N ASP A 63 -5.28 -5.99 13.52
CA ASP A 63 -5.96 -6.74 14.59
C ASP A 63 -5.63 -6.22 15.99
N GLY A 64 -5.56 -4.89 16.12
CA GLY A 64 -5.25 -4.23 17.37
C GLY A 64 -3.78 -4.20 17.75
N ASN A 65 -2.90 -4.79 16.95
CA ASN A 65 -1.46 -4.80 17.18
C ASN A 65 -0.77 -3.79 16.27
N THR A 66 -0.07 -2.84 16.86
CA THR A 66 0.71 -1.85 16.11
C THR A 66 2.16 -2.31 16.02
N GLN A 67 2.71 -2.27 14.82
CA GLN A 67 4.05 -2.73 14.54
C GLN A 67 4.68 -1.88 13.46
N VAL A 68 6.00 -1.74 13.51
CA VAL A 68 6.77 -1.06 12.47
C VAL A 68 7.34 -2.12 11.53
N TYR A 69 7.16 -1.89 10.24
CA TYR A 69 7.66 -2.75 9.18
C TYR A 69 8.78 -2.07 8.43
N TYR A 70 9.73 -2.85 7.96
CA TYR A 70 10.97 -2.40 7.35
C TYR A 70 11.11 -2.92 5.93
N PRO A 71 12.02 -2.35 5.12
CA PRO A 71 12.24 -2.83 3.75
C PRO A 71 12.47 -4.34 3.71
N GLY A 72 11.76 -4.99 2.82
CA GLY A 72 11.79 -6.45 2.69
C GLY A 72 10.71 -7.19 3.47
N ASP A 73 9.99 -6.50 4.36
CA ASP A 73 8.87 -7.10 5.06
C ASP A 73 7.67 -7.26 4.14
N ILE A 74 7.02 -8.41 4.23
CA ILE A 74 5.80 -8.70 3.47
C ILE A 74 4.73 -9.08 4.48
N VAL A 75 3.59 -8.40 4.41
CA VAL A 75 2.47 -8.61 5.32
C VAL A 75 1.25 -9.04 4.54
N VAL A 76 0.64 -10.13 4.94
CA VAL A 76 -0.61 -10.61 4.35
C VAL A 76 -1.75 -10.18 5.27
N ILE A 77 -2.69 -9.44 4.70
CA ILE A 77 -3.85 -8.91 5.40
C ILE A 77 -5.09 -9.61 4.85
N SER A 78 -5.70 -10.42 5.66
CA SER A 78 -6.89 -11.19 5.26
C SER A 78 -8.18 -10.53 5.73
#